data_10975a5438e907a364e0d47e2c8b38d5
#
_entry.id   10975a5438e907a364e0d47e2c8b38d5
#
_cell.length_a   1.000
_cell.length_b   1.000
_cell.length_c   1.000
_cell.angle_alpha   90.00
_cell.angle_beta   90.00
_cell.angle_gamma   90.00
#
_symmetry.space_group_name_H-M   'P 1'
#
loop_
_entity.id
_entity.type
_entity.pdbx_description
1 polymer ?
#
loop_
_entity_poly.entity_id
_entity_poly.type
_entity_poly.pdbx_seq_one_letter_code
_entity_poly.pdbx_strand_id
1 'polypeptide(L)'
;MFKKLLLMMLACLTALVFAGTGLAESDRPLQVVCTTFPQYDWARAILGEKDSGVELTLLLDSGVDLHSYQPTAADIARISTCDLFIYVGGESDEWVEDVLAAAQTPSLHALSLLSCVEAREEETVEGMQESDHYHDTAFTLEDIQNRTLEDFGGKWVSLWPMLKAGQLDAFLRHKAGESDDPAVTVDSVREKYIAVWACDAVAITVEGDTISFDDGDGQPLRVSEYAYAGYSANVRDDGEITVRYQFEAVSGDGPRYVQFNDHGHESGPAEHFHIYFGDDGFDALADSSTHPFFMPASLAPDQVLESLMEHGSHAEVEYDEHVWLSLRNAQAIVRVICEELCSLNPRFAEVYTQNTEDYLAQLERLDAQYQSVADHAARRTLLFADRFPFRYLTEDYGLEYYAAFSGCSAETEASFQTIAFLAQKVDELDLPVVLVLEGGDHSIAQTVAASAGKTDLPIATLNSLQSVTANDVQAGITYLDVMRANLDVLRQALE
;
A
#
# COMPACT_ATOMS: atom_id res chain seq x y z
N MET A 1 -3.65 -62.68 45.80
CA MET A 1 -4.83 -61.83 45.59
C MET A 1 -4.58 -60.33 45.74
N PHE A 2 -3.91 -59.92 46.77
CA PHE A 2 -3.61 -58.47 47.05
C PHE A 2 -2.85 -57.72 45.93
N LYS A 3 -1.85 -58.30 45.27
CA LYS A 3 -1.10 -57.65 44.20
C LYS A 3 -1.88 -57.39 42.93
N LYS A 4 -2.91 -58.19 42.60
CA LYS A 4 -3.78 -57.97 41.45
C LYS A 4 -4.84 -56.89 41.72
N LEU A 5 -5.25 -56.71 42.97
CA LEU A 5 -6.18 -55.66 43.37
C LEU A 5 -5.50 -54.30 43.38
N LEU A 6 -4.24 -54.23 43.78
CA LEU A 6 -3.45 -53.00 43.79
C LEU A 6 -3.12 -52.52 42.37
N LEU A 7 -2.85 -53.44 41.41
CA LEU A 7 -2.62 -53.09 40.00
C LEU A 7 -3.92 -52.63 39.30
N MET A 8 -5.09 -53.16 39.67
CA MET A 8 -6.37 -52.70 39.15
C MET A 8 -6.74 -51.30 39.69
N MET A 9 -6.48 -51.03 40.96
CA MET A 9 -6.66 -49.68 41.53
C MET A 9 -5.72 -48.64 40.92
N LEU A 10 -4.47 -49.00 40.60
CA LEU A 10 -3.52 -48.11 39.95
C LEU A 10 -3.87 -47.84 38.49
N ALA A 11 -4.43 -48.84 37.77
CA ALA A 11 -4.93 -48.65 36.41
C ALA A 11 -6.21 -47.82 36.34
N CYS A 12 -7.08 -47.87 37.34
CA CYS A 12 -8.26 -47.00 37.44
C CYS A 12 -7.88 -45.57 37.82
N LEU A 13 -6.81 -45.35 38.62
CA LEU A 13 -6.35 -44.01 38.98
C LEU A 13 -5.68 -43.31 37.78
N THR A 14 -4.97 -44.06 36.93
CA THR A 14 -4.39 -43.48 35.69
C THR A 14 -5.42 -43.23 34.59
N ALA A 15 -6.53 -43.99 34.55
CA ALA A 15 -7.63 -43.71 33.62
C ALA A 15 -8.49 -42.49 34.05
N LEU A 16 -8.53 -42.16 35.36
CA LEU A 16 -9.25 -40.96 35.83
C LEU A 16 -8.41 -39.68 35.68
N VAL A 17 -7.07 -39.75 35.49
CA VAL A 17 -6.21 -38.58 35.25
C VAL A 17 -6.18 -38.19 33.77
N PHE A 18 -6.53 -39.09 32.84
CA PHE A 18 -6.62 -38.80 31.40
C PHE A 18 -8.03 -38.39 30.93
N ALA A 19 -9.03 -38.40 31.82
CA ALA A 19 -10.39 -37.94 31.50
C ALA A 19 -10.65 -36.46 31.95
N GLY A 20 -9.62 -35.72 32.33
CA GLY A 20 -9.74 -34.39 32.92
C GLY A 20 -8.94 -33.28 32.22
N THR A 21 -8.44 -33.51 30.98
CA THR A 21 -8.04 -32.40 30.12
C THR A 21 -9.14 -32.12 29.11
N GLY A 22 -10.33 -31.83 29.62
CA GLY A 22 -11.21 -30.91 28.93
C GLY A 22 -10.44 -29.59 28.89
N LEU A 23 -10.12 -29.11 27.72
CA LEU A 23 -9.70 -27.73 27.51
C LEU A 23 -10.67 -26.90 28.35
N ALA A 24 -10.18 -26.17 29.34
CA ALA A 24 -10.97 -25.15 30.00
C ALA A 24 -11.38 -24.19 28.92
N GLU A 25 -12.64 -24.27 28.50
CA GLU A 25 -13.25 -23.26 27.67
C GLU A 25 -13.01 -21.94 28.38
N SER A 26 -12.26 -21.03 27.78
CA SER A 26 -11.98 -19.72 28.33
C SER A 26 -13.33 -19.04 28.53
N ASP A 27 -13.71 -18.73 29.78
CA ASP A 27 -14.95 -18.01 30.13
C ASP A 27 -14.97 -16.56 29.58
N ARG A 28 -13.89 -16.13 28.85
CA ARG A 28 -13.82 -14.81 28.23
C ARG A 28 -14.48 -14.79 26.86
N PRO A 29 -15.16 -13.69 26.49
CA PRO A 29 -15.64 -13.51 25.12
C PRO A 29 -14.51 -13.64 24.10
N LEU A 30 -14.82 -14.19 22.92
CA LEU A 30 -13.95 -14.18 21.76
C LEU A 30 -13.79 -12.73 21.30
N GLN A 31 -12.55 -12.27 21.19
CA GLN A 31 -12.23 -10.89 20.80
C GLN A 31 -11.99 -10.84 19.28
N VAL A 32 -12.83 -10.13 18.54
CA VAL A 32 -12.68 -9.88 17.11
C VAL A 32 -12.47 -8.41 16.88
N VAL A 33 -11.38 -8.06 16.19
CA VAL A 33 -11.01 -6.68 15.86
C VAL A 33 -11.01 -6.51 14.34
N CYS A 34 -11.65 -5.47 13.84
CA CYS A 34 -11.71 -5.11 12.42
C CYS A 34 -11.13 -3.70 12.22
N THR A 35 -10.35 -3.49 11.17
CA THR A 35 -9.83 -2.16 10.83
C THR A 35 -10.93 -1.27 10.30
N THR A 36 -11.67 -1.70 9.26
CA THR A 36 -12.65 -0.90 8.54
C THR A 36 -14.10 -1.34 8.76
N PHE A 37 -15.04 -0.46 8.46
CA PHE A 37 -16.46 -0.70 8.64
C PHE A 37 -17.02 -1.90 7.84
N PRO A 38 -16.66 -2.14 6.57
CA PRO A 38 -17.19 -3.30 5.84
C PRO A 38 -16.94 -4.62 6.55
N GLN A 39 -15.71 -4.86 7.03
CA GLN A 39 -15.32 -6.05 7.77
C GLN A 39 -16.13 -6.20 9.05
N TYR A 40 -16.26 -5.10 9.78
CA TYR A 40 -17.03 -5.04 11.02
C TYR A 40 -18.51 -5.38 10.79
N ASP A 41 -19.13 -4.81 9.76
CA ASP A 41 -20.54 -5.04 9.46
C ASP A 41 -20.81 -6.47 8.99
N TRP A 42 -19.90 -7.04 8.19
CA TRP A 42 -19.98 -8.44 7.77
C TRP A 42 -19.83 -9.40 8.96
N ALA A 43 -18.85 -9.18 9.83
CA ALA A 43 -18.70 -9.95 11.06
C ALA A 43 -19.95 -9.83 11.95
N ARG A 44 -20.49 -8.59 12.11
CA ARG A 44 -21.74 -8.33 12.84
C ARG A 44 -22.92 -9.11 12.26
N ALA A 45 -23.05 -9.12 10.93
CA ALA A 45 -24.13 -9.85 10.24
C ALA A 45 -24.02 -11.38 10.45
N ILE A 46 -22.79 -11.93 10.41
CA ILE A 46 -22.53 -13.36 10.67
C ILE A 46 -22.83 -13.71 12.12
N LEU A 47 -22.41 -12.90 13.09
CA LEU A 47 -22.64 -13.12 14.51
C LEU A 47 -24.14 -13.06 14.88
N GLY A 48 -24.90 -12.17 14.23
CA GLY A 48 -26.33 -11.96 14.48
C GLY A 48 -26.63 -11.30 15.83
N GLU A 49 -27.91 -11.21 16.19
CA GLU A 49 -28.38 -10.52 17.40
C GLU A 49 -28.23 -11.34 18.69
N LYS A 50 -27.91 -12.63 18.59
CA LYS A 50 -27.77 -13.51 19.76
C LYS A 50 -26.43 -13.28 20.43
N ASP A 51 -26.43 -13.29 21.77
CA ASP A 51 -25.22 -13.32 22.55
C ASP A 51 -24.38 -14.56 22.18
N SER A 52 -23.47 -14.36 21.26
CA SER A 52 -22.55 -15.39 20.74
C SER A 52 -21.30 -15.51 21.60
N GLY A 53 -21.16 -14.71 22.67
CA GLY A 53 -19.95 -14.64 23.47
C GLY A 53 -18.77 -14.07 22.67
N VAL A 54 -19.03 -13.18 21.71
CA VAL A 54 -18.02 -12.49 20.89
C VAL A 54 -18.12 -10.99 21.17
N GLU A 55 -16.96 -10.38 21.40
CA GLU A 55 -16.82 -8.92 21.47
C GLU A 55 -16.18 -8.44 20.17
N LEU A 56 -16.93 -7.63 19.41
CA LEU A 56 -16.55 -7.14 18.09
C LEU A 56 -16.16 -5.66 18.18
N THR A 57 -14.96 -5.31 17.72
CA THR A 57 -14.41 -3.96 17.78
C THR A 57 -14.11 -3.44 16.37
N LEU A 58 -14.53 -2.20 16.09
CA LEU A 58 -14.12 -1.42 14.91
C LEU A 58 -13.02 -0.44 15.32
N LEU A 59 -11.91 -0.37 14.59
CA LEU A 59 -10.80 0.56 14.87
C LEU A 59 -11.04 1.92 14.22
N LEU A 60 -11.37 1.96 12.93
CA LEU A 60 -11.63 3.19 12.20
C LEU A 60 -13.09 3.62 12.40
N ASP A 61 -13.39 4.19 13.55
CA ASP A 61 -14.73 4.62 13.93
C ASP A 61 -14.90 6.15 14.01
N SER A 62 -13.87 6.90 13.64
CA SER A 62 -13.80 8.37 13.72
C SER A 62 -14.01 9.07 12.38
N GLY A 63 -14.27 8.34 11.29
CA GLY A 63 -14.40 8.88 9.93
C GLY A 63 -13.05 9.23 9.29
N VAL A 64 -11.95 8.73 9.84
CA VAL A 64 -10.62 8.82 9.22
C VAL A 64 -10.52 7.80 8.10
N ASP A 65 -9.97 8.23 6.99
CA ASP A 65 -9.68 7.40 5.84
C ASP A 65 -8.59 6.34 6.15
N LEU A 66 -8.69 5.16 5.56
CA LEU A 66 -7.74 4.06 5.76
C LEU A 66 -6.29 4.50 5.48
N HIS A 67 -6.08 5.20 4.36
CA HIS A 67 -4.75 5.67 3.93
C HIS A 67 -4.11 6.73 4.85
N SER A 68 -4.89 7.32 5.75
CA SER A 68 -4.42 8.29 6.75
C SER A 68 -4.43 7.74 8.17
N TYR A 69 -4.78 6.46 8.34
CA TYR A 69 -4.90 5.86 9.65
C TYR A 69 -3.53 5.47 10.23
N GLN A 70 -3.30 5.87 11.47
CA GLN A 70 -2.16 5.44 12.28
C GLN A 70 -2.67 4.80 13.56
N PRO A 71 -2.33 3.54 13.88
CA PRO A 71 -2.83 2.86 15.05
C PRO A 71 -2.35 3.53 16.34
N THR A 72 -3.26 3.72 17.27
CA THR A 72 -2.89 4.20 18.60
C THR A 72 -2.30 3.06 19.45
N ALA A 73 -1.59 3.39 20.51
CA ALA A 73 -1.11 2.38 21.48
C ALA A 73 -2.26 1.52 22.05
N ALA A 74 -3.49 2.07 22.11
CA ALA A 74 -4.67 1.31 22.55
C ALA A 74 -5.14 0.31 21.49
N ASP A 75 -5.05 0.66 20.21
CA ASP A 75 -5.40 -0.22 19.10
C ASP A 75 -4.40 -1.38 18.98
N ILE A 76 -3.11 -1.08 19.06
CA ILE A 76 -2.04 -2.08 19.12
C ILE A 76 -2.27 -3.06 20.29
N ALA A 77 -2.63 -2.57 21.47
CA ALA A 77 -2.92 -3.43 22.62
C ALA A 77 -4.16 -4.32 22.40
N ARG A 78 -5.20 -3.81 21.73
CA ARG A 78 -6.40 -4.61 21.38
C ARG A 78 -6.06 -5.70 20.38
N ILE A 79 -5.34 -5.37 19.31
CA ILE A 79 -4.91 -6.32 18.28
C ILE A 79 -4.02 -7.40 18.91
N SER A 80 -2.99 -7.01 19.69
CA SER A 80 -2.04 -7.94 20.31
C SER A 80 -2.70 -8.97 21.24
N THR A 81 -3.93 -8.73 21.69
CA THR A 81 -4.65 -9.59 22.65
C THR A 81 -5.94 -10.21 22.09
N CYS A 82 -6.33 -9.88 20.85
CA CYS A 82 -7.53 -10.44 20.22
C CYS A 82 -7.32 -11.88 19.77
N ASP A 83 -8.41 -12.53 19.39
CA ASP A 83 -8.42 -13.90 18.87
C ASP A 83 -8.48 -13.92 17.33
N LEU A 84 -9.17 -12.92 16.74
CA LEU A 84 -9.25 -12.70 15.29
C LEU A 84 -9.05 -11.22 14.99
N PHE A 85 -8.10 -10.93 14.12
CA PHE A 85 -7.87 -9.61 13.57
C PHE A 85 -8.16 -9.63 12.06
N ILE A 86 -9.09 -8.78 11.61
CA ILE A 86 -9.48 -8.67 10.21
C ILE A 86 -9.04 -7.27 9.72
N TYR A 87 -8.19 -7.25 8.70
CA TYR A 87 -7.61 -6.03 8.14
C TYR A 87 -7.65 -6.08 6.61
N VAL A 88 -7.39 -4.97 5.94
CA VAL A 88 -7.47 -4.91 4.48
C VAL A 88 -6.27 -5.60 3.85
N GLY A 89 -5.09 -5.26 4.30
CA GLY A 89 -3.82 -5.57 3.65
C GLY A 89 -3.44 -4.46 2.65
N GLY A 90 -2.26 -4.58 2.05
CA GLY A 90 -1.70 -3.54 1.19
C GLY A 90 -0.91 -2.51 1.97
N GLU A 91 -0.55 -1.42 1.30
CA GLU A 91 0.34 -0.38 1.80
C GLU A 91 -0.20 0.31 3.07
N SER A 92 -1.50 0.61 3.10
CA SER A 92 -2.13 1.26 4.25
C SER A 92 -2.08 0.44 5.55
N ASP A 93 -1.85 -0.86 5.43
CA ASP A 93 -1.80 -1.80 6.55
C ASP A 93 -0.38 -2.39 6.79
N GLU A 94 0.71 -1.79 6.25
CA GLU A 94 2.11 -2.24 6.47
C GLU A 94 2.47 -2.34 7.95
N TRP A 95 1.96 -1.42 8.78
CA TRP A 95 2.13 -1.43 10.24
C TRP A 95 1.62 -2.71 10.92
N VAL A 96 0.79 -3.50 10.24
CA VAL A 96 0.17 -4.73 10.77
C VAL A 96 1.23 -5.81 11.05
N GLU A 97 2.22 -5.95 10.18
CA GLU A 97 3.28 -6.96 10.37
C GLU A 97 4.03 -6.76 11.69
N ASP A 98 4.37 -5.54 12.03
CA ASP A 98 5.05 -5.20 13.28
C ASP A 98 4.18 -5.50 14.51
N VAL A 99 2.89 -5.19 14.43
CA VAL A 99 1.93 -5.47 15.49
C VAL A 99 1.74 -6.98 15.68
N LEU A 100 1.64 -7.75 14.60
CA LEU A 100 1.51 -9.20 14.65
C LEU A 100 2.80 -9.87 15.17
N ALA A 101 3.98 -9.35 14.81
CA ALA A 101 5.27 -9.83 15.33
C ALA A 101 5.40 -9.59 16.85
N ALA A 102 4.79 -8.52 17.37
CA ALA A 102 4.77 -8.18 18.79
C ALA A 102 3.57 -8.80 19.55
N ALA A 103 2.67 -9.53 18.89
CA ALA A 103 1.44 -10.05 19.48
C ALA A 103 1.71 -11.01 20.64
N GLN A 104 0.91 -10.87 21.72
CA GLN A 104 1.04 -11.65 22.93
C GLN A 104 0.19 -12.93 22.91
N THR A 105 -0.77 -13.02 21.99
CA THR A 105 -1.68 -14.16 21.83
C THR A 105 -1.11 -15.14 20.81
N PRO A 106 -0.57 -16.30 21.20
CA PRO A 106 0.05 -17.26 20.27
C PRO A 106 -0.93 -17.88 19.27
N SER A 107 -2.22 -17.75 19.51
CA SER A 107 -3.33 -18.27 18.68
C SER A 107 -4.11 -17.14 18.00
N LEU A 108 -3.53 -15.97 17.84
CA LEU A 108 -4.12 -14.88 17.08
C LEU A 108 -4.25 -15.31 15.61
N HIS A 109 -5.47 -15.25 15.09
CA HIS A 109 -5.75 -15.39 13.66
C HIS A 109 -5.77 -14.01 13.03
N ALA A 110 -5.00 -13.81 11.97
CA ALA A 110 -4.96 -12.57 11.19
C ALA A 110 -5.48 -12.86 9.78
N LEU A 111 -6.49 -12.11 9.35
CA LEU A 111 -7.16 -12.26 8.06
C LEU A 111 -7.05 -10.98 7.25
N SER A 112 -6.25 -11.00 6.19
CA SER A 112 -6.18 -9.94 5.18
C SER A 112 -7.27 -10.11 4.15
N LEU A 113 -8.03 -9.04 3.82
CA LEU A 113 -9.05 -9.07 2.78
C LEU A 113 -8.46 -9.27 1.40
N LEU A 114 -7.34 -8.62 1.10
CA LEU A 114 -6.62 -8.78 -0.17
C LEU A 114 -6.24 -10.25 -0.42
N SER A 115 -5.91 -11.00 0.62
CA SER A 115 -5.60 -12.43 0.49
C SER A 115 -6.81 -13.32 0.16
N CYS A 116 -8.03 -12.80 0.32
CA CYS A 116 -9.28 -13.54 0.08
C CYS A 116 -9.77 -13.46 -1.37
N VAL A 117 -9.19 -12.58 -2.19
CA VAL A 117 -9.67 -12.25 -3.53
C VAL A 117 -8.52 -12.14 -4.53
N GLU A 118 -8.84 -12.03 -5.81
CA GLU A 118 -7.84 -11.69 -6.82
C GLU A 118 -7.57 -10.18 -6.77
N ALA A 119 -6.43 -9.79 -6.20
CA ALA A 119 -6.03 -8.40 -6.09
C ALA A 119 -5.81 -7.77 -7.48
N ARG A 120 -6.13 -6.48 -7.61
CA ARG A 120 -5.90 -5.67 -8.82
C ARG A 120 -4.85 -4.61 -8.50
N GLU A 121 -3.93 -4.43 -9.44
CA GLU A 121 -2.95 -3.35 -9.37
C GLU A 121 -3.66 -2.00 -9.37
N GLU A 122 -3.17 -1.01 -8.62
CA GLU A 122 -3.63 0.37 -8.74
C GLU A 122 -3.46 0.83 -10.19
N GLU A 123 -4.39 1.62 -10.70
CA GLU A 123 -4.40 2.04 -12.10
C GLU A 123 -4.53 3.56 -12.21
N THR A 124 -3.65 4.17 -12.97
CA THR A 124 -3.78 5.56 -13.38
C THR A 124 -4.37 5.62 -14.78
N VAL A 125 -5.50 6.33 -14.94
CA VAL A 125 -6.14 6.51 -16.25
C VAL A 125 -5.90 7.92 -16.79
N GLU A 126 -6.13 8.10 -18.11
CA GLU A 126 -5.94 9.37 -18.80
C GLU A 126 -6.61 10.55 -18.06
N GLY A 127 -5.82 11.57 -17.74
CA GLY A 127 -6.27 12.82 -17.09
C GLY A 127 -6.30 12.78 -15.57
N MET A 128 -6.00 11.67 -14.94
CA MET A 128 -5.73 11.64 -13.51
C MET A 128 -4.48 12.47 -13.21
N GLN A 129 -4.51 13.16 -12.09
CA GLN A 129 -3.30 13.69 -11.50
C GLN A 129 -2.60 12.53 -10.80
N GLU A 130 -1.33 12.33 -11.13
CA GLU A 130 -0.51 11.37 -10.41
C GLU A 130 -0.32 11.85 -8.97
N SER A 131 -0.45 10.94 -8.02
CA SER A 131 -0.22 11.25 -6.62
C SER A 131 1.27 11.55 -6.40
N ASP A 132 1.58 12.59 -5.61
CA ASP A 132 2.94 12.89 -5.16
C ASP A 132 3.48 11.85 -4.13
N HIS A 133 3.01 10.60 -4.19
CA HIS A 133 3.66 9.50 -3.50
C HIS A 133 4.96 9.22 -4.24
N TYR A 134 6.01 9.71 -3.74
CA TYR A 134 7.45 9.49 -3.84
C TYR A 134 7.92 8.35 -4.79
N HIS A 135 7.35 8.23 -5.99
CA HIS A 135 7.91 7.43 -7.08
C HIS A 135 7.43 8.00 -8.41
N ASP A 136 8.36 8.62 -9.11
CA ASP A 136 8.30 9.00 -10.51
C ASP A 136 7.08 9.86 -10.92
N THR A 137 7.10 11.12 -10.51
CA THR A 137 6.42 12.13 -11.32
C THR A 137 6.96 11.97 -12.73
N ALA A 138 6.10 11.56 -13.67
CA ALA A 138 6.45 11.58 -15.08
C ALA A 138 6.75 13.04 -15.45
N PHE A 139 7.95 13.49 -15.12
CA PHE A 139 8.44 14.80 -15.45
C PHE A 139 8.91 14.81 -16.90
N THR A 140 8.82 15.93 -17.53
CA THR A 140 9.33 16.12 -18.89
C THR A 140 10.77 16.64 -18.84
N LEU A 141 11.49 16.58 -19.96
CA LEU A 141 12.83 17.15 -20.05
C LEU A 141 12.86 18.66 -19.74
N GLU A 142 11.71 19.34 -19.82
CA GLU A 142 11.57 20.78 -19.53
C GLU A 142 11.46 21.07 -18.03
N ASP A 143 11.08 20.09 -17.23
CA ASP A 143 10.90 20.20 -15.77
C ASP A 143 12.21 20.01 -15.00
N ILE A 144 13.26 19.50 -15.66
CA ILE A 144 14.55 19.22 -15.03
C ILE A 144 15.22 20.55 -14.61
N GLN A 145 15.40 20.72 -13.32
CA GLN A 145 16.08 21.87 -12.74
C GLN A 145 17.58 21.62 -12.60
N ASN A 146 18.39 22.69 -12.69
CA ASN A 146 19.81 22.59 -12.37
C ASN A 146 20.00 22.43 -10.86
N ARG A 147 20.89 21.52 -10.48
CA ARG A 147 21.23 21.27 -9.07
C ARG A 147 22.65 21.73 -8.76
N THR A 148 22.91 21.99 -7.51
CA THR A 148 24.21 22.33 -6.96
C THR A 148 24.81 21.15 -6.22
N LEU A 149 26.11 21.18 -5.92
CA LEU A 149 26.71 20.14 -5.09
C LEU A 149 26.18 20.15 -3.64
N GLU A 150 25.61 21.27 -3.17
CA GLU A 150 24.98 21.40 -1.86
C GLU A 150 23.74 20.51 -1.74
N ASP A 151 23.02 20.24 -2.83
CA ASP A 151 21.86 19.34 -2.85
C ASP A 151 22.24 17.89 -2.47
N PHE A 152 23.51 17.54 -2.67
CA PHE A 152 24.11 16.25 -2.29
C PHE A 152 24.98 16.37 -1.03
N GLY A 153 24.85 17.49 -0.29
CA GLY A 153 25.67 17.82 0.87
C GLY A 153 25.50 16.81 2.01
N GLY A 154 26.61 16.42 2.67
CA GLY A 154 26.57 15.53 3.80
C GLY A 154 27.64 14.45 3.81
N LYS A 155 27.48 13.48 4.74
CA LYS A 155 28.32 12.30 4.84
C LYS A 155 27.51 11.07 4.41
N TRP A 156 28.07 10.30 3.51
CA TRP A 156 27.42 9.20 2.85
C TRP A 156 28.26 7.93 2.93
N VAL A 157 27.62 6.79 3.07
CA VAL A 157 28.26 5.46 3.11
C VAL A 157 27.78 4.61 1.97
N SER A 158 28.71 3.88 1.34
CA SER A 158 28.39 2.89 0.34
C SER A 158 27.71 1.67 0.95
N LEU A 159 26.66 1.17 0.32
CA LEU A 159 26.00 -0.06 0.75
C LEU A 159 26.74 -1.34 0.35
N TRP A 160 27.70 -1.26 -0.56
CA TRP A 160 28.46 -2.42 -1.04
C TRP A 160 29.23 -3.18 0.06
N PRO A 161 29.89 -2.54 1.05
CA PRO A 161 30.48 -3.22 2.19
C PRO A 161 29.43 -3.96 3.05
N MET A 162 28.27 -3.35 3.31
CA MET A 162 27.18 -3.93 4.09
C MET A 162 26.60 -5.16 3.39
N LEU A 163 26.41 -5.08 2.07
CA LEU A 163 25.96 -6.17 1.23
C LEU A 163 26.90 -7.37 1.31
N LYS A 164 28.21 -7.13 1.16
CA LYS A 164 29.24 -8.20 1.26
C LYS A 164 29.32 -8.81 2.65
N ALA A 165 29.06 -8.04 3.68
CA ALA A 165 29.04 -8.50 5.08
C ALA A 165 27.75 -9.27 5.46
N GLY A 166 26.76 -9.37 4.56
CA GLY A 166 25.48 -10.05 4.80
C GLY A 166 24.50 -9.24 5.65
N GLN A 167 24.78 -7.96 5.89
CA GLN A 167 23.91 -7.09 6.69
C GLN A 167 22.59 -6.74 5.97
N LEU A 168 22.54 -6.92 4.64
CA LEU A 168 21.38 -6.66 3.80
C LEU A 168 20.66 -7.96 3.36
N ASP A 169 20.84 -9.07 4.08
CA ASP A 169 20.25 -10.37 3.71
C ASP A 169 18.72 -10.39 3.77
N ALA A 170 18.09 -9.54 4.57
CA ALA A 170 16.63 -9.40 4.59
C ALA A 170 16.13 -8.77 3.29
N PHE A 171 16.72 -7.66 2.86
CA PHE A 171 16.46 -7.03 1.57
C PHE A 171 16.66 -8.01 0.39
N LEU A 172 17.73 -8.80 0.39
CA LEU A 172 17.98 -9.77 -0.68
C LEU A 172 16.96 -10.91 -0.72
N ARG A 173 16.44 -11.33 0.45
CA ARG A 173 15.36 -12.31 0.52
C ARG A 173 14.04 -11.73 0.00
N HIS A 174 13.76 -10.49 0.34
CA HIS A 174 12.61 -9.75 -0.18
C HIS A 174 12.69 -9.69 -1.72
N LYS A 175 13.77 -9.16 -2.28
CA LYS A 175 14.00 -9.09 -3.73
C LYS A 175 13.99 -10.43 -4.48
N ALA A 176 14.38 -11.50 -3.84
CA ALA A 176 14.26 -12.84 -4.43
C ALA A 176 12.81 -13.35 -4.39
N GLY A 177 12.02 -12.91 -3.40
CA GLY A 177 10.61 -13.25 -3.25
C GLY A 177 9.68 -12.55 -4.25
N GLU A 178 10.10 -11.42 -4.83
CA GLU A 178 9.34 -10.68 -5.86
C GLU A 178 9.29 -11.39 -7.22
N SER A 179 10.07 -12.44 -7.42
CA SER A 179 10.15 -13.15 -8.69
C SER A 179 9.51 -14.53 -8.63
N ASP A 180 8.58 -14.82 -9.52
CA ASP A 180 7.99 -16.15 -9.74
C ASP A 180 8.94 -17.11 -10.47
N ASP A 181 10.09 -16.65 -10.97
CA ASP A 181 11.09 -17.49 -11.63
C ASP A 181 11.89 -18.30 -10.60
N PRO A 182 11.76 -19.62 -10.54
CA PRO A 182 12.49 -20.47 -9.59
C PRO A 182 14.03 -20.44 -9.77
N ALA A 183 14.53 -19.83 -10.84
CA ALA A 183 15.96 -19.61 -11.04
C ALA A 183 16.47 -18.38 -10.25
N VAL A 184 15.58 -17.49 -9.85
CA VAL A 184 15.90 -16.33 -9.01
C VAL A 184 15.98 -16.79 -7.56
N THR A 185 17.18 -16.77 -7.01
CA THR A 185 17.47 -17.16 -5.63
C THR A 185 18.13 -16.01 -4.88
N VAL A 186 18.09 -16.01 -3.56
CA VAL A 186 18.79 -15.02 -2.72
C VAL A 186 20.27 -14.89 -3.12
N ASP A 187 20.92 -15.99 -3.47
CA ASP A 187 22.33 -15.98 -3.88
C ASP A 187 22.51 -15.34 -5.26
N SER A 188 21.63 -15.62 -6.23
CA SER A 188 21.70 -14.98 -7.55
C SER A 188 21.42 -13.48 -7.48
N VAL A 189 20.47 -13.06 -6.64
CA VAL A 189 20.18 -11.65 -6.36
C VAL A 189 21.38 -10.98 -5.68
N ARG A 190 22.00 -11.65 -4.70
CA ARG A 190 23.22 -11.16 -4.03
C ARG A 190 24.36 -10.94 -5.02
N GLU A 191 24.64 -11.91 -5.90
CA GLU A 191 25.68 -11.80 -6.92
C GLU A 191 25.43 -10.63 -7.85
N LYS A 192 24.16 -10.42 -8.26
CA LYS A 192 23.75 -9.26 -9.07
C LYS A 192 24.08 -7.94 -8.37
N TYR A 193 23.60 -7.75 -7.13
CA TYR A 193 23.82 -6.50 -6.39
C TYR A 193 25.30 -6.28 -6.03
N ILE A 194 26.06 -7.32 -5.71
CA ILE A 194 27.52 -7.22 -5.51
C ILE A 194 28.20 -6.68 -6.76
N ALA A 195 27.78 -7.11 -7.95
CA ALA A 195 28.34 -6.65 -9.22
C ALA A 195 27.94 -5.21 -9.53
N VAL A 196 26.67 -4.85 -9.40
CA VAL A 196 26.18 -3.53 -9.84
C VAL A 196 26.44 -2.41 -8.83
N TRP A 197 26.56 -2.71 -7.53
CA TRP A 197 26.91 -1.71 -6.49
C TRP A 197 28.42 -1.63 -6.22
N ALA A 198 29.24 -2.38 -6.93
CA ALA A 198 30.69 -2.36 -6.76
C ALA A 198 31.26 -0.96 -6.84
N CYS A 199 32.04 -0.58 -5.83
CA CYS A 199 32.59 0.74 -5.67
C CYS A 199 33.93 0.70 -4.92
N ASP A 200 34.92 1.48 -5.36
CA ASP A 200 36.18 1.61 -4.65
C ASP A 200 36.06 2.51 -3.42
N ALA A 201 35.18 3.52 -3.45
CA ALA A 201 34.91 4.39 -2.29
C ALA A 201 33.90 3.71 -1.35
N VAL A 202 34.27 3.59 -0.06
CA VAL A 202 33.39 3.06 1.00
C VAL A 202 32.56 4.18 1.65
N ALA A 203 33.02 5.44 1.56
CA ALA A 203 32.29 6.61 2.01
C ALA A 203 32.66 7.84 1.18
N ILE A 204 31.79 8.82 1.15
CA ILE A 204 32.06 10.15 0.59
C ILE A 204 31.54 11.22 1.55
N THR A 205 32.19 12.40 1.50
CA THR A 205 31.72 13.60 2.20
C THR A 205 31.63 14.73 1.19
N VAL A 206 30.48 15.38 1.12
CA VAL A 206 30.24 16.55 0.27
C VAL A 206 30.06 17.76 1.16
N GLU A 207 30.98 18.76 1.02
CA GLU A 207 30.96 20.02 1.79
C GLU A 207 31.20 21.19 0.87
N GLY A 208 30.20 22.04 0.63
CA GLY A 208 30.25 23.11 -0.37
C GLY A 208 30.54 22.53 -1.75
N ASP A 209 31.60 23.05 -2.41
CA ASP A 209 32.02 22.60 -3.75
C ASP A 209 33.03 21.42 -3.71
N THR A 210 33.22 20.78 -2.57
CA THR A 210 34.26 19.76 -2.36
C THR A 210 33.65 18.38 -2.09
N ILE A 211 34.18 17.34 -2.77
CA ILE A 211 33.93 15.94 -2.48
C ILE A 211 35.23 15.29 -1.97
N SER A 212 35.12 14.61 -0.85
CA SER A 212 36.16 13.76 -0.27
C SER A 212 35.74 12.28 -0.40
N PHE A 213 36.57 11.46 -1.04
CA PHE A 213 36.36 10.02 -1.23
C PHE A 213 37.23 9.26 -0.22
N ASP A 214 36.59 8.35 0.52
CA ASP A 214 37.27 7.39 1.42
C ASP A 214 37.24 6.01 0.77
N ASP A 215 38.39 5.53 0.33
CA ASP A 215 38.55 4.19 -0.27
C ASP A 215 38.69 3.10 0.81
N GLY A 216 38.64 3.45 2.09
CA GLY A 216 38.78 2.54 3.23
C GLY A 216 40.22 2.09 3.50
N ASP A 217 40.37 1.15 4.43
CA ASP A 217 41.66 0.54 4.80
C ASP A 217 42.77 1.54 5.24
N GLY A 218 42.36 2.74 5.73
CA GLY A 218 43.27 3.78 6.20
C GLY A 218 44.06 4.47 5.11
N GLN A 219 43.62 4.39 3.85
CA GLN A 219 44.20 5.17 2.75
C GLN A 219 43.88 6.67 2.94
N PRO A 220 44.73 7.57 2.47
CA PRO A 220 44.45 9.00 2.44
C PRO A 220 43.13 9.25 1.66
N LEU A 221 42.33 10.22 2.10
CA LEU A 221 41.17 10.67 1.34
C LEU A 221 41.60 11.30 0.03
N ARG A 222 40.94 10.96 -1.07
CA ARG A 222 41.06 11.69 -2.33
C ARG A 222 40.07 12.86 -2.30
N VAL A 223 40.57 14.07 -2.49
CA VAL A 223 39.76 15.29 -2.30
C VAL A 223 39.88 16.18 -3.53
N SER A 224 38.75 16.58 -4.09
CA SER A 224 38.68 17.50 -5.20
C SER A 224 37.58 18.53 -5.02
N GLU A 225 37.81 19.70 -5.54
CA GLU A 225 36.82 20.76 -5.72
C GLU A 225 36.17 20.59 -7.09
N TYR A 226 34.84 20.70 -7.16
CA TYR A 226 34.04 20.41 -8.34
C TYR A 226 33.22 21.62 -8.78
N ALA A 227 33.04 21.75 -10.10
CA ALA A 227 32.10 22.67 -10.68
C ALA A 227 30.98 21.94 -11.40
N TYR A 228 29.77 22.47 -11.31
CA TYR A 228 28.64 21.95 -12.04
C TYR A 228 28.85 21.99 -13.54
N ALA A 229 28.66 20.89 -14.23
CA ALA A 229 28.89 20.75 -15.67
C ALA A 229 27.59 20.53 -16.49
N GLY A 230 26.45 20.52 -15.82
CA GLY A 230 25.14 20.25 -16.42
C GLY A 230 24.52 18.94 -15.95
N TYR A 231 23.62 18.42 -16.74
CA TYR A 231 23.03 17.08 -16.51
C TYR A 231 22.92 16.32 -17.83
N SER A 232 22.78 15.02 -17.75
CA SER A 232 22.32 14.17 -18.84
C SER A 232 21.00 13.54 -18.45
N ALA A 233 20.06 13.45 -19.38
CA ALA A 233 18.79 12.78 -19.20
C ALA A 233 18.69 11.64 -20.23
N ASN A 234 18.32 10.44 -19.77
CA ASN A 234 18.06 9.29 -20.60
C ASN A 234 16.58 8.94 -20.52
N VAL A 235 15.91 8.94 -21.66
CA VAL A 235 14.52 8.56 -21.78
C VAL A 235 14.46 7.11 -22.23
N ARG A 236 13.86 6.24 -21.43
CA ARG A 236 13.66 4.81 -21.73
C ARG A 236 12.49 4.62 -22.70
N ASP A 237 12.37 3.40 -23.23
CA ASP A 237 11.29 3.05 -24.17
C ASP A 237 9.89 3.08 -23.53
N ASP A 238 9.82 2.95 -22.20
CA ASP A 238 8.61 3.07 -21.37
C ASP A 238 8.25 4.52 -20.99
N GLY A 239 9.13 5.48 -21.33
CA GLY A 239 8.95 6.90 -21.05
C GLY A 239 9.67 7.37 -19.79
N GLU A 240 10.17 6.49 -18.94
CA GLU A 240 10.93 6.84 -17.73
C GLU A 240 12.16 7.69 -18.07
N ILE A 241 12.34 8.79 -17.34
CA ILE A 241 13.47 9.71 -17.50
C ILE A 241 14.42 9.57 -16.32
N THR A 242 15.64 9.12 -16.60
CA THR A 242 16.72 9.08 -15.61
C THR A 242 17.62 10.29 -15.77
N VAL A 243 17.78 11.10 -14.71
CA VAL A 243 18.65 12.29 -14.71
C VAL A 243 19.95 12.00 -13.97
N ARG A 244 21.07 12.39 -14.56
CA ARG A 244 22.40 12.35 -13.92
C ARG A 244 22.99 13.74 -13.90
N TYR A 245 23.15 14.31 -12.72
CA TYR A 245 23.75 15.62 -12.49
C TYR A 245 25.26 15.53 -12.53
N GLN A 246 25.91 16.35 -13.36
CA GLN A 246 27.30 16.21 -13.75
C GLN A 246 28.16 17.29 -13.08
N PHE A 247 29.29 16.84 -12.53
CA PHE A 247 30.29 17.74 -11.89
C PHE A 247 31.68 17.37 -12.38
N GLU A 248 32.49 18.38 -12.75
CA GLU A 248 33.88 18.21 -13.19
C GLU A 248 34.84 18.81 -12.17
N ALA A 249 35.88 18.08 -11.81
CA ALA A 249 36.90 18.53 -10.88
C ALA A 249 37.70 19.73 -11.45
N VAL A 250 37.78 20.82 -10.68
CA VAL A 250 38.59 22.00 -10.97
C VAL A 250 39.95 21.97 -10.29
N SER A 251 40.07 21.20 -9.20
CA SER A 251 41.33 20.99 -8.46
C SER A 251 41.25 19.70 -7.62
N GLY A 252 42.39 19.18 -7.21
CA GLY A 252 42.48 18.04 -6.26
C GLY A 252 43.02 16.77 -6.90
N ASP A 253 42.86 15.64 -6.18
CA ASP A 253 43.32 14.31 -6.54
C ASP A 253 42.19 13.24 -6.55
N GLY A 254 40.95 13.67 -6.40
CA GLY A 254 39.76 12.85 -6.59
C GLY A 254 39.44 12.60 -8.06
N PRO A 255 38.44 11.79 -8.37
CA PRO A 255 37.97 11.52 -9.72
C PRO A 255 37.69 12.81 -10.49
N ARG A 256 38.03 12.87 -11.75
CA ARG A 256 37.83 14.08 -12.56
C ARG A 256 36.34 14.34 -12.85
N TYR A 257 35.57 13.32 -13.11
CA TYR A 257 34.15 13.41 -13.47
C TYR A 257 33.31 12.67 -12.45
N VAL A 258 32.23 13.29 -12.00
CA VAL A 258 31.29 12.74 -11.07
C VAL A 258 29.88 13.00 -11.58
N GLN A 259 29.01 11.98 -11.48
CA GLN A 259 27.58 12.08 -11.74
C GLN A 259 26.78 11.54 -10.56
N PHE A 260 25.76 12.28 -10.14
CA PHE A 260 24.78 11.86 -9.15
C PHE A 260 23.43 11.57 -9.79
N ASN A 261 22.77 10.52 -9.35
CA ASN A 261 21.39 10.21 -9.63
C ASN A 261 20.71 9.85 -8.31
N ASP A 262 19.75 10.64 -7.89
CA ASP A 262 18.90 10.43 -6.72
C ASP A 262 17.43 10.27 -7.10
N HIS A 263 17.17 9.94 -8.37
CA HIS A 263 15.87 9.83 -9.01
C HIS A 263 15.07 11.14 -9.08
N GLY A 264 15.56 12.23 -8.49
CA GLY A 264 14.91 13.54 -8.52
C GLY A 264 15.23 14.35 -9.76
N HIS A 265 14.33 15.28 -10.12
CA HIS A 265 14.49 16.25 -11.22
C HIS A 265 14.46 17.71 -10.73
N GLU A 266 14.08 17.95 -9.49
CA GLU A 266 14.02 19.25 -8.84
C GLU A 266 15.26 19.54 -7.98
N SER A 267 15.49 20.80 -7.62
CA SER A 267 16.54 21.19 -6.68
C SER A 267 16.09 20.95 -5.24
N GLY A 268 16.95 20.33 -4.44
CA GLY A 268 16.65 20.01 -3.04
C GLY A 268 17.62 18.98 -2.47
N PRO A 269 17.65 18.77 -1.15
CA PRO A 269 18.56 17.81 -0.52
C PRO A 269 18.25 16.39 -0.95
N ALA A 270 19.27 15.65 -1.38
CA ALA A 270 19.16 14.24 -1.70
C ALA A 270 19.01 13.41 -0.40
N GLU A 271 18.18 12.41 -0.42
CA GLU A 271 18.00 11.45 0.68
C GLU A 271 18.88 10.21 0.51
N HIS A 272 19.14 9.82 -0.72
CA HIS A 272 20.09 8.79 -1.15
C HIS A 272 20.51 9.09 -2.58
N PHE A 273 21.47 8.35 -3.12
CA PHE A 273 21.81 8.47 -4.55
C PHE A 273 22.66 7.31 -5.05
N HIS A 274 22.59 7.11 -6.37
CA HIS A 274 23.61 6.41 -7.13
C HIS A 274 24.68 7.42 -7.58
N ILE A 275 25.96 7.02 -7.48
CA ILE A 275 27.08 7.85 -7.91
C ILE A 275 27.90 7.14 -8.97
N TYR A 276 28.36 7.89 -9.97
CA TYR A 276 29.24 7.44 -11.03
C TYR A 276 30.44 8.37 -11.05
N PHE A 277 31.66 7.83 -11.05
CA PHE A 277 32.84 8.66 -11.03
C PHE A 277 34.04 8.00 -11.74
N GLY A 278 34.90 8.78 -12.31
CA GLY A 278 36.09 8.32 -13.04
C GLY A 278 36.80 9.46 -13.76
N ASP A 279 37.80 9.10 -14.58
CA ASP A 279 38.67 10.07 -15.27
C ASP A 279 38.47 10.11 -16.79
N ASP A 280 37.68 9.19 -17.36
CA ASP A 280 37.57 9.00 -18.83
C ASP A 280 36.42 9.81 -19.48
N GLY A 281 35.71 10.64 -18.72
CA GLY A 281 34.66 11.55 -19.20
C GLY A 281 33.24 11.06 -18.88
N PHE A 282 32.25 11.96 -19.04
CA PHE A 282 30.85 11.66 -18.74
C PHE A 282 30.25 10.60 -19.63
N ASP A 283 30.66 10.51 -20.90
CA ASP A 283 30.18 9.45 -21.82
C ASP A 283 30.59 8.04 -21.33
N ALA A 284 31.81 7.90 -20.82
CA ALA A 284 32.29 6.67 -20.27
C ALA A 284 31.51 6.25 -18.97
N LEU A 285 31.09 7.24 -18.18
CA LEU A 285 30.26 7.02 -17.00
C LEU A 285 28.82 6.66 -17.38
N ALA A 286 28.32 7.17 -18.51
CA ALA A 286 26.99 6.83 -19.00
C ALA A 286 26.84 5.33 -19.33
N ASP A 287 27.91 4.71 -19.86
CA ASP A 287 27.95 3.29 -20.22
C ASP A 287 28.33 2.37 -19.04
N SER A 288 28.47 2.90 -17.82
CA SER A 288 28.87 2.11 -16.66
C SER A 288 27.84 1.03 -16.33
N SER A 289 28.31 -0.21 -16.19
CA SER A 289 27.51 -1.34 -15.69
C SER A 289 27.34 -1.33 -14.17
N THR A 290 28.05 -0.46 -13.46
CA THR A 290 27.95 -0.29 -12.01
C THR A 290 27.24 1.02 -11.68
N HIS A 291 26.39 0.97 -10.65
CA HIS A 291 25.71 2.11 -10.10
C HIS A 291 25.76 2.04 -8.56
N PRO A 292 26.93 2.37 -7.96
CA PRO A 292 27.09 2.33 -6.51
C PRO A 292 26.02 3.14 -5.79
N PHE A 293 25.50 2.58 -4.71
CA PHE A 293 24.41 3.16 -3.95
C PHE A 293 24.92 3.67 -2.61
N PHE A 294 24.59 4.92 -2.29
CA PHE A 294 25.02 5.61 -1.10
C PHE A 294 23.85 6.13 -0.29
N MET A 295 23.93 5.96 1.03
CA MET A 295 22.95 6.46 1.99
C MET A 295 23.60 7.33 3.06
N PRO A 296 22.83 8.19 3.76
CA PRO A 296 23.36 9.03 4.84
C PRO A 296 24.09 8.21 5.90
N ALA A 297 25.30 8.62 6.25
CA ALA A 297 26.11 7.95 7.30
C ALA A 297 25.49 8.06 8.71
N SER A 298 24.44 8.86 8.88
CA SER A 298 23.69 9.01 10.13
C SER A 298 22.68 7.90 10.38
N LEU A 299 22.31 7.14 9.34
CA LEU A 299 21.34 6.06 9.48
C LEU A 299 21.94 4.84 10.20
N ALA A 300 21.21 4.27 11.13
CA ALA A 300 21.54 2.98 11.71
C ALA A 300 21.28 1.84 10.70
N PRO A 301 21.91 0.66 10.84
CA PRO A 301 21.75 -0.44 9.87
C PRO A 301 20.30 -0.93 9.66
N ASP A 302 19.47 -0.86 10.70
CA ASP A 302 18.04 -1.16 10.66
C ASP A 302 17.26 -0.10 9.85
N GLN A 303 17.57 1.18 10.01
CA GLN A 303 16.99 2.26 9.20
C GLN A 303 17.45 2.21 7.73
N VAL A 304 18.70 1.80 7.47
CA VAL A 304 19.18 1.54 6.10
C VAL A 304 18.37 0.41 5.45
N LEU A 305 18.10 -0.65 6.21
CA LEU A 305 17.32 -1.79 5.70
C LEU A 305 15.86 -1.40 5.45
N GLU A 306 15.25 -0.65 6.36
CA GLU A 306 13.89 -0.09 6.23
C GLU A 306 13.79 0.78 4.97
N SER A 307 14.67 1.77 4.82
CA SER A 307 14.72 2.62 3.63
C SER A 307 14.98 1.86 2.33
N LEU A 308 15.79 0.78 2.35
CA LEU A 308 15.98 -0.08 1.17
C LEU A 308 14.75 -0.92 0.85
N MET A 309 13.99 -1.32 1.84
CA MET A 309 12.71 -2.02 1.64
C MET A 309 11.68 -1.06 1.04
N GLU A 310 11.61 0.17 1.52
CA GLU A 310 10.76 1.22 0.97
C GLU A 310 11.18 1.63 -0.46
N HIS A 311 12.47 1.87 -0.72
CA HIS A 311 12.99 2.30 -2.03
C HIS A 311 13.31 1.14 -2.98
N GLY A 312 13.52 -0.05 -2.45
CA GLY A 312 13.77 -1.27 -3.23
C GLY A 312 12.53 -1.83 -3.89
N SER A 313 11.38 -1.33 -3.52
CA SER A 313 10.08 -1.65 -4.09
C SER A 313 9.79 -0.93 -5.43
N HIS A 314 10.77 -0.45 -6.18
CA HIS A 314 10.60 0.08 -7.54
C HIS A 314 9.99 -0.92 -8.54
N ALA A 315 9.11 -1.76 -8.08
CA ALA A 315 8.10 -2.58 -8.74
C ALA A 315 7.28 -3.37 -7.71
N GLU A 316 7.05 -2.90 -6.50
CA GLU A 316 5.88 -3.40 -5.80
C GLU A 316 4.67 -2.93 -6.58
N VAL A 317 3.99 -3.91 -7.13
CA VAL A 317 2.69 -3.71 -7.73
C VAL A 317 1.80 -3.21 -6.60
N GLU A 318 1.53 -1.93 -6.59
CA GLU A 318 0.60 -1.33 -5.65
C GLU A 318 -0.79 -1.89 -5.97
N TYR A 319 -1.38 -2.60 -5.02
CA TYR A 319 -2.70 -3.17 -5.21
C TYR A 319 -3.77 -2.21 -4.71
N ASP A 320 -4.81 -2.02 -5.51
CA ASP A 320 -6.02 -1.33 -5.06
C ASP A 320 -6.61 -2.06 -3.84
N GLU A 321 -6.64 -1.38 -2.71
CA GLU A 321 -7.07 -1.92 -1.42
C GLU A 321 -8.59 -2.00 -1.26
N HIS A 322 -9.36 -1.36 -2.15
CA HIS A 322 -10.81 -1.14 -2.01
C HIS A 322 -11.65 -2.36 -2.43
N VAL A 323 -11.17 -3.57 -2.09
CA VAL A 323 -11.79 -4.86 -2.46
C VAL A 323 -13.24 -5.01 -2.02
N TRP A 324 -13.64 -4.30 -0.94
CA TRP A 324 -14.99 -4.33 -0.38
C TRP A 324 -16.04 -3.63 -1.24
N LEU A 325 -15.64 -2.82 -2.22
CA LEU A 325 -16.56 -2.12 -3.12
C LEU A 325 -17.06 -3.02 -4.25
N SER A 326 -16.48 -4.20 -4.44
CA SER A 326 -17.02 -5.27 -5.25
C SER A 326 -18.01 -6.12 -4.44
N LEU A 327 -19.25 -6.27 -4.91
CA LEU A 327 -20.22 -7.18 -4.29
C LEU A 327 -19.83 -8.66 -4.46
N ARG A 328 -19.04 -8.98 -5.48
CA ARG A 328 -18.53 -10.34 -5.71
C ARG A 328 -17.40 -10.68 -4.74
N ASN A 329 -16.47 -9.75 -4.53
CA ASN A 329 -15.43 -9.87 -3.51
C ASN A 329 -16.04 -9.93 -2.11
N ALA A 330 -17.02 -9.08 -1.80
CA ALA A 330 -17.74 -9.11 -0.53
C ALA A 330 -18.34 -10.50 -0.23
N GLN A 331 -18.92 -11.16 -1.24
CA GLN A 331 -19.44 -12.52 -1.09
C GLN A 331 -18.33 -13.55 -0.79
N ALA A 332 -17.17 -13.43 -1.41
CA ALA A 332 -16.02 -14.31 -1.15
C ALA A 332 -15.48 -14.08 0.27
N ILE A 333 -15.23 -12.84 0.63
CA ILE A 333 -14.68 -12.44 1.94
C ILE A 333 -15.62 -12.85 3.09
N VAL A 334 -16.93 -12.63 2.96
CA VAL A 334 -17.93 -13.01 3.97
C VAL A 334 -17.90 -14.52 4.25
N ARG A 335 -17.65 -15.37 3.24
CA ARG A 335 -17.48 -16.82 3.42
C ARG A 335 -16.24 -17.12 4.26
N VAL A 336 -15.13 -16.50 3.97
CA VAL A 336 -13.87 -16.71 4.71
C VAL A 336 -14.00 -16.23 6.15
N ILE A 337 -14.61 -15.06 6.41
CA ILE A 337 -14.87 -14.57 7.76
C ILE A 337 -15.76 -15.58 8.55
N CYS A 338 -16.77 -16.17 7.90
CA CYS A 338 -17.60 -17.18 8.52
C CYS A 338 -16.80 -18.45 8.88
N GLU A 339 -15.91 -18.92 8.01
CA GLU A 339 -15.05 -20.07 8.26
C GLU A 339 -14.14 -19.83 9.46
N GLU A 340 -13.50 -18.66 9.57
CA GLU A 340 -12.68 -18.27 10.71
C GLU A 340 -13.49 -18.21 12.01
N LEU A 341 -14.63 -17.55 12.00
CA LEU A 341 -15.52 -17.49 13.18
C LEU A 341 -16.04 -18.86 13.60
N CYS A 342 -16.38 -19.73 12.66
CA CYS A 342 -16.79 -21.11 12.94
C CYS A 342 -15.66 -21.95 13.55
N SER A 343 -14.42 -21.75 13.08
CA SER A 343 -13.23 -22.41 13.61
C SER A 343 -12.93 -21.99 15.05
N LEU A 344 -13.02 -20.67 15.32
CA LEU A 344 -12.72 -20.10 16.63
C LEU A 344 -13.86 -20.32 17.66
N ASN A 345 -15.10 -20.39 17.19
CA ASN A 345 -16.28 -20.57 18.06
C ASN A 345 -17.23 -21.67 17.53
N PRO A 346 -16.80 -22.94 17.51
CA PRO A 346 -17.56 -24.03 16.89
C PRO A 346 -18.93 -24.27 17.51
N ARG A 347 -19.17 -23.82 18.75
CA ARG A 347 -20.47 -23.91 19.43
C ARG A 347 -21.57 -23.15 18.67
N PHE A 348 -21.24 -22.08 17.95
CA PHE A 348 -22.17 -21.25 17.20
C PHE A 348 -22.08 -21.46 15.69
N ALA A 349 -21.25 -22.38 15.21
CA ALA A 349 -20.97 -22.57 13.79
C ALA A 349 -22.24 -22.73 12.94
N GLU A 350 -23.26 -23.46 13.42
CA GLU A 350 -24.55 -23.64 12.71
C GLU A 350 -25.28 -22.29 12.55
N VAL A 351 -25.26 -21.43 13.58
CA VAL A 351 -25.89 -20.11 13.55
C VAL A 351 -25.13 -19.17 12.60
N TYR A 352 -23.79 -19.17 12.67
CA TYR A 352 -22.96 -18.36 11.79
C TYR A 352 -23.15 -18.77 10.33
N THR A 353 -23.15 -20.05 10.03
CA THR A 353 -23.40 -20.55 8.67
C THR A 353 -24.76 -20.10 8.15
N GLN A 354 -25.84 -20.24 8.95
CA GLN A 354 -27.17 -19.83 8.54
C GLN A 354 -27.27 -18.32 8.30
N ASN A 355 -26.73 -17.50 9.21
CA ASN A 355 -26.71 -16.04 9.06
C ASN A 355 -25.92 -15.63 7.81
N THR A 356 -24.79 -16.31 7.54
CA THR A 356 -23.97 -16.10 6.34
C THR A 356 -24.75 -16.43 5.07
N GLU A 357 -25.44 -17.56 5.00
CA GLU A 357 -26.28 -17.92 3.85
C GLU A 357 -27.37 -16.87 3.58
N ASP A 358 -28.02 -16.40 4.63
CA ASP A 358 -29.07 -15.36 4.53
C ASP A 358 -28.49 -14.01 4.09
N TYR A 359 -27.27 -13.67 4.52
CA TYR A 359 -26.58 -12.43 4.12
C TYR A 359 -26.08 -12.52 2.68
N LEU A 360 -25.46 -13.62 2.29
CA LEU A 360 -25.02 -13.88 0.92
C LEU A 360 -26.17 -13.81 -0.08
N ALA A 361 -27.33 -14.34 0.26
CA ALA A 361 -28.51 -14.22 -0.58
C ALA A 361 -28.99 -12.76 -0.76
N GLN A 362 -28.64 -11.84 0.16
CA GLN A 362 -28.92 -10.41 0.00
C GLN A 362 -27.87 -9.75 -0.92
N LEU A 363 -26.58 -10.10 -0.76
CA LEU A 363 -25.49 -9.63 -1.63
C LEU A 363 -25.73 -10.08 -3.08
N GLU A 364 -26.07 -11.36 -3.32
CA GLU A 364 -26.37 -11.89 -4.65
C GLU A 364 -27.53 -11.14 -5.34
N ARG A 365 -28.59 -10.83 -4.58
CA ARG A 365 -29.71 -10.04 -5.12
C ARG A 365 -29.28 -8.61 -5.48
N LEU A 366 -28.42 -8.00 -4.67
CA LEU A 366 -27.93 -6.65 -4.93
C LEU A 366 -26.96 -6.64 -6.12
N ASP A 367 -26.04 -7.62 -6.21
CA ASP A 367 -25.15 -7.82 -7.37
C ASP A 367 -25.93 -7.96 -8.68
N ALA A 368 -26.99 -8.77 -8.69
CA ALA A 368 -27.87 -8.89 -9.85
C ALA A 368 -28.56 -7.56 -10.23
N GLN A 369 -28.86 -6.69 -9.27
CA GLN A 369 -29.41 -5.36 -9.55
C GLN A 369 -28.37 -4.42 -10.17
N TYR A 370 -27.12 -4.42 -9.66
CA TYR A 370 -26.00 -3.70 -10.26
C TYR A 370 -25.76 -4.15 -11.69
N GLN A 371 -25.68 -5.47 -11.91
CA GLN A 371 -25.53 -6.02 -13.26
C GLN A 371 -26.67 -5.57 -14.19
N SER A 372 -27.91 -5.60 -13.70
CA SER A 372 -29.06 -5.16 -14.49
C SER A 372 -28.99 -3.67 -14.85
N VAL A 373 -28.51 -2.82 -13.94
CA VAL A 373 -28.31 -1.38 -14.23
C VAL A 373 -27.24 -1.21 -15.30
N ALA A 374 -26.11 -1.88 -15.16
CA ALA A 374 -25.03 -1.82 -16.15
C ALA A 374 -25.45 -2.36 -17.53
N ASP A 375 -26.22 -3.47 -17.59
CA ASP A 375 -26.66 -4.07 -18.83
C ASP A 375 -27.65 -3.19 -19.63
N HIS A 376 -28.40 -2.33 -18.93
CA HIS A 376 -29.42 -1.44 -19.55
C HIS A 376 -28.94 0.02 -19.61
N ALA A 377 -27.71 0.29 -19.22
CA ALA A 377 -27.14 1.63 -19.18
C ALA A 377 -27.11 2.27 -20.57
N ALA A 378 -27.54 3.53 -20.66
CA ALA A 378 -27.39 4.34 -21.87
C ALA A 378 -25.92 4.77 -22.07
N ARG A 379 -25.18 4.90 -20.99
CA ARG A 379 -23.75 5.24 -20.94
C ARG A 379 -23.03 4.22 -20.09
N ARG A 380 -21.74 4.03 -20.31
CA ARG A 380 -20.91 3.11 -19.50
C ARG A 380 -19.76 3.79 -18.80
N THR A 381 -19.68 5.10 -18.86
CA THR A 381 -18.58 5.90 -18.32
C THR A 381 -19.04 6.71 -17.12
N LEU A 382 -18.29 6.61 -16.05
CA LEU A 382 -18.41 7.41 -14.82
C LEU A 382 -17.34 8.50 -14.83
N LEU A 383 -17.59 9.62 -14.15
CA LEU A 383 -16.58 10.67 -13.99
C LEU A 383 -16.56 11.15 -12.54
N PHE A 384 -15.41 11.00 -11.90
CA PHE A 384 -15.14 11.42 -10.55
C PHE A 384 -14.25 12.67 -10.53
N ALA A 385 -14.77 13.75 -9.97
CA ALA A 385 -13.93 14.89 -9.63
C ALA A 385 -13.40 14.75 -8.19
N ASP A 386 -12.81 13.60 -7.92
CA ASP A 386 -12.33 13.12 -6.63
C ASP A 386 -11.37 11.94 -6.85
N ARG A 387 -10.94 11.25 -5.78
CA ARG A 387 -10.25 9.95 -5.83
C ARG A 387 -11.20 8.86 -6.35
N PHE A 388 -10.62 7.77 -6.87
CA PHE A 388 -11.37 6.69 -7.47
C PHE A 388 -11.15 5.32 -6.81
N PRO A 389 -11.80 4.99 -5.70
CA PRO A 389 -11.66 3.68 -5.03
C PRO A 389 -12.57 2.59 -5.62
N PHE A 390 -13.25 2.82 -6.74
CA PHE A 390 -14.30 1.92 -7.27
C PHE A 390 -13.82 0.99 -8.39
N ARG A 391 -12.51 0.73 -8.52
CA ARG A 391 -11.96 -0.10 -9.59
C ARG A 391 -12.61 -1.47 -9.66
N TYR A 392 -12.66 -2.22 -8.55
CA TYR A 392 -13.31 -3.54 -8.52
C TYR A 392 -14.78 -3.50 -8.92
N LEU A 393 -15.51 -2.45 -8.51
CA LEU A 393 -16.90 -2.26 -8.90
C LEU A 393 -17.03 -2.02 -10.42
N THR A 394 -16.22 -1.14 -10.98
CA THR A 394 -16.28 -0.85 -12.43
C THR A 394 -15.89 -2.05 -13.27
N GLU A 395 -14.88 -2.81 -12.87
CA GLU A 395 -14.50 -4.07 -13.53
C GLU A 395 -15.61 -5.12 -13.46
N ASP A 396 -16.25 -5.30 -12.32
CA ASP A 396 -17.34 -6.26 -12.12
C ASP A 396 -18.48 -6.08 -13.12
N TYR A 397 -18.80 -4.83 -13.44
CA TYR A 397 -19.96 -4.50 -14.30
C TYR A 397 -19.56 -3.95 -15.67
N GLY A 398 -18.26 -3.96 -16.01
CA GLY A 398 -17.72 -3.49 -17.29
C GLY A 398 -18.02 -2.02 -17.55
N LEU A 399 -17.82 -1.17 -16.55
CA LEU A 399 -17.92 0.27 -16.63
C LEU A 399 -16.54 0.89 -16.87
N GLU A 400 -16.53 2.01 -17.59
CA GLU A 400 -15.35 2.86 -17.78
C GLU A 400 -15.39 4.05 -16.83
N TYR A 401 -14.27 4.71 -16.60
CA TYR A 401 -14.23 5.86 -15.72
C TYR A 401 -13.12 6.86 -16.08
N TYR A 402 -13.32 8.10 -15.62
CA TYR A 402 -12.31 9.14 -15.49
C TYR A 402 -12.34 9.66 -14.07
N ALA A 403 -11.20 10.04 -13.50
CA ALA A 403 -11.13 10.56 -12.15
C ALA A 403 -10.04 11.62 -12.00
N ALA A 404 -10.10 12.40 -10.91
CA ALA A 404 -9.07 13.38 -10.62
C ALA A 404 -7.79 12.72 -10.08
N PHE A 405 -7.95 11.67 -9.27
CA PHE A 405 -6.85 10.95 -8.60
C PHE A 405 -7.12 9.45 -8.56
N SER A 406 -6.08 8.66 -8.37
CA SER A 406 -6.18 7.23 -8.05
C SER A 406 -6.86 6.99 -6.70
N GLY A 407 -7.24 5.74 -6.40
CA GLY A 407 -8.02 5.38 -5.22
C GLY A 407 -7.27 5.61 -3.91
N CYS A 408 -6.00 5.24 -3.87
CA CYS A 408 -5.13 5.33 -2.71
C CYS A 408 -4.44 6.69 -2.55
N SER A 409 -4.65 7.66 -3.48
CA SER A 409 -4.04 8.97 -3.43
C SER A 409 -4.40 9.76 -2.17
N ALA A 410 -3.43 10.43 -1.57
CA ALA A 410 -3.61 11.40 -0.48
C ALA A 410 -3.92 12.82 -0.98
N GLU A 411 -3.90 13.05 -2.30
CA GLU A 411 -4.10 14.35 -2.92
C GLU A 411 -5.49 14.93 -2.67
N THR A 412 -5.54 16.23 -2.40
CA THR A 412 -6.77 16.99 -2.16
C THR A 412 -6.97 18.17 -3.10
N GLU A 413 -5.95 18.52 -3.89
CA GLU A 413 -5.97 19.66 -4.82
C GLU A 413 -5.62 19.17 -6.23
N ALA A 414 -6.57 19.29 -7.16
CA ALA A 414 -6.35 18.94 -8.55
C ALA A 414 -5.71 20.08 -9.34
N SER A 415 -4.81 19.73 -10.27
CA SER A 415 -4.21 20.67 -11.20
C SER A 415 -5.26 21.33 -12.11
N PHE A 416 -4.94 22.51 -12.61
CA PHE A 416 -5.82 23.17 -13.59
C PHE A 416 -6.02 22.32 -14.85
N GLN A 417 -5.00 21.56 -15.24
CA GLN A 417 -5.04 20.67 -16.40
C GLN A 417 -6.01 19.50 -16.16
N THR A 418 -5.96 18.85 -15.01
CA THR A 418 -6.89 17.77 -14.61
C THR A 418 -8.34 18.29 -14.59
N ILE A 419 -8.59 19.46 -13.99
CA ILE A 419 -9.92 20.06 -13.97
C ILE A 419 -10.45 20.36 -15.39
N ALA A 420 -9.61 20.93 -16.26
CA ALA A 420 -9.99 21.23 -17.64
C ALA A 420 -10.27 19.95 -18.46
N PHE A 421 -9.45 18.91 -18.26
CA PHE A 421 -9.65 17.61 -18.88
C PHE A 421 -10.99 16.97 -18.46
N LEU A 422 -11.27 16.92 -17.16
CA LEU A 422 -12.52 16.36 -16.65
C LEU A 422 -13.75 17.15 -17.16
N ALA A 423 -13.68 18.48 -17.17
CA ALA A 423 -14.76 19.31 -17.71
C ALA A 423 -14.98 19.03 -19.21
N GLN A 424 -13.92 18.87 -19.99
CA GLN A 424 -13.99 18.49 -21.40
C GLN A 424 -14.65 17.11 -21.59
N LYS A 425 -14.28 16.10 -20.76
CA LYS A 425 -14.88 14.76 -20.82
C LYS A 425 -16.37 14.76 -20.48
N VAL A 426 -16.81 15.60 -19.52
CA VAL A 426 -18.24 15.80 -19.24
C VAL A 426 -18.99 16.22 -20.51
N ASP A 427 -18.43 17.18 -21.26
CA ASP A 427 -19.07 17.70 -22.47
C ASP A 427 -19.00 16.71 -23.63
N GLU A 428 -17.83 16.09 -23.87
CA GLU A 428 -17.61 15.13 -24.96
C GLU A 428 -18.52 13.90 -24.85
N LEU A 429 -18.70 13.37 -23.64
CA LEU A 429 -19.46 12.16 -23.38
C LEU A 429 -20.91 12.44 -22.95
N ASP A 430 -21.29 13.71 -22.93
CA ASP A 430 -22.60 14.17 -22.49
C ASP A 430 -23.03 13.63 -21.13
N LEU A 431 -22.09 13.60 -20.15
CA LEU A 431 -22.31 12.99 -18.83
C LEU A 431 -23.37 13.77 -18.06
N PRO A 432 -24.32 13.08 -17.37
CA PRO A 432 -25.43 13.73 -16.68
C PRO A 432 -25.07 14.20 -15.26
N VAL A 433 -23.95 13.73 -14.70
CA VAL A 433 -23.57 14.00 -13.30
C VAL A 433 -22.04 13.90 -13.15
N VAL A 434 -21.49 14.66 -12.21
CA VAL A 434 -20.14 14.53 -11.68
C VAL A 434 -20.20 13.79 -10.36
N LEU A 435 -19.37 12.76 -10.18
CA LEU A 435 -19.33 11.97 -8.95
C LEU A 435 -18.22 12.46 -8.03
N VAL A 436 -18.45 12.31 -6.73
CA VAL A 436 -17.52 12.61 -5.64
C VAL A 436 -17.63 11.51 -4.58
N LEU A 437 -16.64 11.42 -3.68
CA LEU A 437 -16.70 10.59 -2.48
C LEU A 437 -17.50 11.29 -1.37
N GLU A 438 -17.81 10.56 -0.33
CA GLU A 438 -18.35 11.10 0.92
C GLU A 438 -17.27 11.95 1.63
N GLY A 439 -17.71 12.96 2.37
CA GLY A 439 -16.82 13.92 3.03
C GLY A 439 -16.34 15.04 2.11
N GLY A 440 -15.37 15.81 2.55
CA GLY A 440 -14.78 16.89 1.76
C GLY A 440 -15.69 18.07 1.46
N ASP A 441 -15.15 19.08 0.79
CA ASP A 441 -15.89 20.31 0.39
C ASP A 441 -16.37 20.26 -1.08
N HIS A 442 -15.97 19.23 -1.83
CA HIS A 442 -16.29 19.01 -3.24
C HIS A 442 -15.91 20.18 -4.16
N SER A 443 -14.89 20.97 -3.80
CA SER A 443 -14.46 22.18 -4.53
C SER A 443 -14.01 21.85 -5.94
N ILE A 444 -13.31 20.72 -6.15
CA ILE A 444 -12.90 20.24 -7.47
C ILE A 444 -14.13 19.97 -8.34
N ALA A 445 -15.12 19.23 -7.83
CA ALA A 445 -16.34 18.90 -8.57
C ALA A 445 -17.15 20.13 -8.94
N GLN A 446 -17.24 21.11 -8.04
CA GLN A 446 -17.89 22.39 -8.32
C GLN A 446 -17.17 23.14 -9.44
N THR A 447 -15.83 23.12 -9.45
CA THR A 447 -15.03 23.78 -10.49
C THR A 447 -15.14 23.04 -11.83
N VAL A 448 -15.13 21.71 -11.86
CA VAL A 448 -15.36 20.90 -13.06
C VAL A 448 -16.77 21.20 -13.61
N ALA A 449 -17.81 21.16 -12.77
CA ALA A 449 -19.19 21.42 -13.20
C ALA A 449 -19.38 22.86 -13.72
N ALA A 450 -18.70 23.85 -13.12
CA ALA A 450 -18.75 25.23 -13.58
C ALA A 450 -17.96 25.46 -14.90
N SER A 451 -16.94 24.64 -15.17
CA SER A 451 -16.08 24.72 -16.36
C SER A 451 -16.66 23.95 -17.55
N ALA A 452 -17.53 22.99 -17.31
CA ALA A 452 -18.27 22.28 -18.35
C ALA A 452 -19.29 23.19 -19.04
N GLY A 453 -19.58 22.92 -20.32
CA GLY A 453 -20.55 23.67 -21.12
C GLY A 453 -22.03 23.46 -20.73
N LYS A 454 -22.30 22.66 -19.70
CA LYS A 454 -23.63 22.33 -19.20
C LYS A 454 -24.08 23.26 -18.09
N THR A 455 -25.35 23.68 -18.14
CA THR A 455 -25.96 24.47 -17.06
C THR A 455 -26.52 23.52 -16.00
N ASP A 456 -26.24 23.82 -14.72
CA ASP A 456 -26.77 23.10 -13.58
C ASP A 456 -26.42 21.60 -13.55
N LEU A 457 -25.18 21.24 -13.90
CA LEU A 457 -24.69 19.84 -13.85
C LEU A 457 -24.73 19.35 -12.38
N PRO A 458 -25.47 18.26 -12.08
CA PRO A 458 -25.53 17.70 -10.73
C PRO A 458 -24.19 17.15 -10.27
N ILE A 459 -23.94 17.24 -8.96
CA ILE A 459 -22.86 16.53 -8.27
C ILE A 459 -23.53 15.49 -7.38
N ALA A 460 -23.11 14.24 -7.44
CA ALA A 460 -23.65 13.15 -6.63
C ALA A 460 -22.54 12.38 -5.92
N THR A 461 -22.83 11.92 -4.72
CA THR A 461 -21.87 11.18 -3.88
C THR A 461 -22.02 9.68 -4.10
N LEU A 462 -20.93 9.02 -4.49
CA LEU A 462 -20.80 7.58 -4.43
C LEU A 462 -19.94 7.25 -3.19
N ASN A 463 -20.52 6.49 -2.25
CA ASN A 463 -19.91 6.30 -0.93
C ASN A 463 -18.93 5.14 -0.93
N SER A 464 -17.69 5.39 -0.51
CA SER A 464 -16.61 4.40 -0.44
C SER A 464 -16.60 3.55 0.82
N LEU A 465 -17.45 3.86 1.81
CA LEU A 465 -17.49 3.20 3.13
C LEU A 465 -16.24 3.44 4.01
N GLN A 466 -15.38 4.38 3.64
CA GLN A 466 -14.16 4.69 4.40
C GLN A 466 -14.40 5.68 5.54
N SER A 467 -15.37 6.59 5.40
CA SER A 467 -15.62 7.66 6.37
C SER A 467 -16.74 7.36 7.37
N VAL A 468 -17.01 6.08 7.64
CA VAL A 468 -18.05 5.67 8.60
C VAL A 468 -17.63 5.99 10.03
N THR A 469 -18.53 6.62 10.79
CA THR A 469 -18.28 7.03 12.19
C THR A 469 -18.96 6.11 13.19
N ALA A 470 -18.50 6.15 14.45
CA ALA A 470 -19.17 5.47 15.57
C ALA A 470 -20.66 5.86 15.69
N ASN A 471 -21.01 7.11 15.35
CA ASN A 471 -22.41 7.56 15.37
C ASN A 471 -23.25 6.89 14.28
N ASP A 472 -22.67 6.67 13.08
CA ASP A 472 -23.35 5.98 11.99
C ASP A 472 -23.58 4.52 12.35
N VAL A 473 -22.57 3.86 12.95
CA VAL A 473 -22.70 2.50 13.47
C VAL A 473 -23.80 2.38 14.52
N GLN A 474 -23.87 3.35 15.46
CA GLN A 474 -24.93 3.41 16.47
C GLN A 474 -26.31 3.68 15.87
N ALA A 475 -26.37 4.45 14.78
CA ALA A 475 -27.61 4.71 14.04
C ALA A 475 -28.08 3.48 13.24
N GLY A 476 -27.26 2.42 13.17
CA GLY A 476 -27.60 1.16 12.53
C GLY A 476 -27.33 1.12 11.04
N ILE A 477 -26.41 1.94 10.53
CA ILE A 477 -25.96 1.83 9.14
C ILE A 477 -25.45 0.41 8.83
N THR A 478 -25.72 -0.07 7.63
CA THR A 478 -25.21 -1.35 7.15
C THR A 478 -24.48 -1.18 5.82
N TYR A 479 -23.54 -2.09 5.55
CA TYR A 479 -22.89 -2.19 4.25
C TYR A 479 -23.91 -2.27 3.10
N LEU A 480 -24.95 -3.11 3.27
CA LEU A 480 -26.00 -3.28 2.27
C LEU A 480 -26.81 -1.99 2.02
N ASP A 481 -27.04 -1.16 3.04
CA ASP A 481 -27.79 0.09 2.88
C ASP A 481 -26.99 1.10 2.07
N VAL A 482 -25.67 1.21 2.34
CA VAL A 482 -24.78 2.09 1.58
C VAL A 482 -24.67 1.62 0.14
N MET A 483 -24.45 0.32 -0.09
CA MET A 483 -24.36 -0.21 -1.47
C MET A 483 -25.68 -0.09 -2.23
N ARG A 484 -26.85 -0.13 -1.57
CA ARG A 484 -28.15 0.18 -2.22
C ARG A 484 -28.25 1.66 -2.61
N ALA A 485 -27.81 2.57 -1.74
CA ALA A 485 -27.77 3.99 -2.05
C ALA A 485 -26.82 4.27 -3.23
N ASN A 486 -25.65 3.63 -3.26
CA ASN A 486 -24.71 3.70 -4.37
C ASN A 486 -25.32 3.22 -5.69
N LEU A 487 -26.14 2.16 -5.66
CA LEU A 487 -26.86 1.68 -6.85
C LEU A 487 -27.82 2.75 -7.42
N ASP A 488 -28.48 3.54 -6.55
CA ASP A 488 -29.37 4.60 -7.01
C ASP A 488 -28.59 5.76 -7.65
N VAL A 489 -27.39 6.07 -7.13
CA VAL A 489 -26.48 7.06 -7.73
C VAL A 489 -25.95 6.55 -9.09
N LEU A 490 -25.56 5.28 -9.19
CA LEU A 490 -25.13 4.68 -10.45
C LEU A 490 -26.22 4.70 -11.53
N ARG A 491 -27.49 4.46 -11.17
CA ARG A 491 -28.61 4.62 -12.13
C ARG A 491 -28.65 6.02 -12.68
N GLN A 492 -28.54 7.05 -11.82
CA GLN A 492 -28.52 8.44 -12.27
C GLN A 492 -27.32 8.74 -13.18
N ALA A 493 -26.17 8.17 -12.92
CA ALA A 493 -24.95 8.42 -13.67
C ALA A 493 -24.95 7.73 -15.05
N LEU A 494 -25.60 6.57 -15.17
CA LEU A 494 -25.60 5.72 -16.37
C LEU A 494 -26.84 5.89 -17.27
N GLU A 495 -27.89 6.60 -16.81
CA GLU A 495 -29.05 6.98 -17.60
C GLU A 495 -28.70 8.12 -18.58
#